data_29bc005902f7be257a689b01c8394acf
#
_entry.id   29bc005902f7be257a689b01c8394acf
#
_cell.length_a   1.000
_cell.length_b   1.000
_cell.length_c   1.000
_cell.angle_alpha   90.00
_cell.angle_beta   90.00
_cell.angle_gamma   90.00
#
_symmetry.space_group_name_H-M   'P 1'
#
loop_
_entity.id
_entity.type
_entity.pdbx_description
1 polymer ?
#
loop_
_entity_poly.entity_id
_entity_poly.type
_entity_poly.pdbx_seq_one_letter_code
_entity_poly.pdbx_strand_id
1 'polypeptide(L)'
;MNRKVVMLTGIASSVLVMFSVVWACGYRVNVTSSLPLGLYRLTDERPQRGSIVFFCLESERFIKLARVREYAGPGTCPGALRALGKEVYGLPGDLVSIGADGLISINHQIIPGSAARDVDSKGRPMPKPELTAGIIPA
;
A
#
# COMPACT_ATOMS: atom_id res chain seq x y z
N MET A 1 -40.21 4.73 26.00
CA MET A 1 -39.02 4.30 25.19
C MET A 1 -38.53 3.00 25.80
N ASN A 2 -38.35 1.94 25.01
CA ASN A 2 -38.05 0.60 25.51
C ASN A 2 -36.60 0.55 26.05
N ARG A 3 -36.41 0.19 27.34
CA ARG A 3 -35.06 0.10 27.99
C ARG A 3 -34.03 -0.67 27.18
N LYS A 4 -34.47 -1.73 26.49
CA LYS A 4 -33.60 -2.54 25.61
C LYS A 4 -33.08 -1.72 24.41
N VAL A 5 -33.92 -0.88 23.81
CA VAL A 5 -33.55 0.00 22.69
C VAL A 5 -32.51 1.03 23.15
N VAL A 6 -32.74 1.67 24.30
CA VAL A 6 -31.79 2.66 24.85
C VAL A 6 -30.43 2.02 25.17
N MET A 7 -30.44 0.81 25.72
CA MET A 7 -29.21 0.10 26.03
C MET A 7 -28.45 -0.31 24.77
N LEU A 8 -29.15 -0.82 23.75
CA LEU A 8 -28.53 -1.20 22.46
C LEU A 8 -27.96 0.02 21.71
N THR A 9 -28.70 1.13 21.69
CA THR A 9 -28.19 2.38 21.06
C THR A 9 -26.97 2.92 21.81
N GLY A 10 -26.96 2.87 23.14
CA GLY A 10 -25.80 3.27 23.95
C GLY A 10 -24.54 2.44 23.64
N ILE A 11 -24.69 1.10 23.57
CA ILE A 11 -23.59 0.20 23.22
C ILE A 11 -23.10 0.49 21.79
N ALA A 12 -23.99 0.60 20.82
CA ALA A 12 -23.64 0.89 19.44
C ALA A 12 -22.88 2.22 19.30
N SER A 13 -23.35 3.27 20.00
CA SER A 13 -22.67 4.57 20.01
C SER A 13 -21.28 4.49 20.65
N SER A 14 -21.11 3.77 21.74
CA SER A 14 -19.80 3.59 22.41
C SER A 14 -18.81 2.86 21.51
N VAL A 15 -19.25 1.80 20.81
CA VAL A 15 -18.42 1.07 19.84
C VAL A 15 -18.01 1.99 18.68
N LEU A 16 -18.93 2.78 18.12
CA LEU A 16 -18.63 3.72 17.04
C LEU A 16 -17.60 4.76 17.46
N VAL A 17 -17.76 5.34 18.65
CA VAL A 17 -16.81 6.30 19.21
C VAL A 17 -15.44 5.66 19.40
N MET A 18 -15.36 4.44 19.93
CA MET A 18 -14.11 3.72 20.09
C MET A 18 -13.40 3.50 18.74
N PHE A 19 -14.11 3.05 17.71
CA PHE A 19 -13.54 2.90 16.37
C PHE A 19 -13.05 4.22 15.78
N SER A 20 -13.81 5.30 15.98
CA SER A 20 -13.44 6.64 15.52
C SER A 20 -12.16 7.13 16.20
N VAL A 21 -11.99 6.89 17.50
CA VAL A 21 -10.79 7.25 18.25
C VAL A 21 -9.60 6.43 17.76
N VAL A 22 -9.73 5.11 17.61
CA VAL A 22 -8.67 4.23 17.10
C VAL A 22 -8.22 4.67 15.70
N TRP A 23 -9.18 5.01 14.83
CA TRP A 23 -8.88 5.53 13.50
C TRP A 23 -8.17 6.89 13.56
N ALA A 24 -8.64 7.81 14.40
CA ALA A 24 -8.03 9.14 14.58
C ALA A 24 -6.61 9.06 15.17
N CYS A 25 -6.32 8.04 16.00
CA CYS A 25 -4.98 7.74 16.51
C CYS A 25 -4.04 7.11 15.45
N GLY A 26 -4.48 7.02 14.19
CA GLY A 26 -3.66 6.53 13.08
C GLY A 26 -3.62 5.01 12.93
N TYR A 27 -4.41 4.26 13.69
CA TYR A 27 -4.42 2.80 13.55
C TYR A 27 -5.16 2.34 12.29
N ARG A 28 -4.57 1.37 11.60
CA ARG A 28 -5.10 0.77 10.35
C ARG A 28 -4.96 -0.75 10.39
N VAL A 29 -6.02 -1.45 10.03
CA VAL A 29 -6.00 -2.91 9.95
C VAL A 29 -5.63 -3.31 8.51
N ASN A 30 -4.60 -4.13 8.37
CA ASN A 30 -4.31 -4.80 7.10
C ASN A 30 -4.86 -6.22 7.11
N VAL A 31 -5.72 -6.50 6.14
CA VAL A 31 -6.31 -7.82 5.89
C VAL A 31 -5.89 -8.40 4.53
N THR A 32 -4.90 -7.78 3.87
CA THR A 32 -4.40 -8.19 2.56
C THR A 32 -3.10 -8.96 2.69
N SER A 33 -2.85 -9.90 1.78
CA SER A 33 -1.64 -10.74 1.78
C SER A 33 -0.37 -10.03 1.31
N SER A 34 -0.48 -8.77 0.82
CA SER A 34 0.68 -8.01 0.33
C SER A 34 1.61 -7.49 1.44
N LEU A 35 1.12 -7.45 2.66
CA LEU A 35 1.85 -7.14 3.90
C LEU A 35 1.43 -8.15 4.97
N PRO A 36 2.20 -8.35 6.04
CA PRO A 36 1.76 -9.17 7.17
C PRO A 36 0.41 -8.70 7.68
N LEU A 37 -0.49 -9.66 7.98
CA LEU A 37 -1.78 -9.34 8.56
C LEU A 37 -1.58 -8.72 9.94
N GLY A 38 -2.30 -7.63 10.24
CA GLY A 38 -2.16 -7.02 11.55
C GLY A 38 -2.67 -5.59 11.65
N LEU A 39 -2.41 -5.02 12.82
CA LEU A 39 -2.74 -3.64 13.16
C LEU A 39 -1.48 -2.78 12.97
N TYR A 40 -1.57 -1.79 12.11
CA TYR A 40 -0.51 -0.84 11.82
C TYR A 40 -0.85 0.52 12.42
N ARG A 41 0.14 1.24 12.88
CA ARG A 41 0.02 2.63 13.30
C ARG A 41 0.77 3.52 12.32
N LEU A 42 0.06 4.48 11.74
CA LEU A 42 0.67 5.51 10.90
C LEU A 42 1.47 6.46 11.79
N THR A 43 2.69 6.77 11.38
CA THR A 43 3.59 7.75 12.00
C THR A 43 4.10 8.72 10.94
N ASP A 44 4.54 9.90 11.37
CA ASP A 44 5.15 10.90 10.49
C ASP A 44 6.70 10.75 10.44
N GLU A 45 7.21 9.62 10.90
CA GLU A 45 8.64 9.33 10.86
C GLU A 45 9.13 9.16 9.43
N ARG A 46 10.38 9.59 9.18
CA ARG A 46 10.99 9.35 7.88
C ARG A 46 11.16 7.86 7.63
N PRO A 47 10.75 7.36 6.46
CA PRO A 47 10.89 5.96 6.12
C PRO A 47 12.35 5.51 6.17
N GLN A 48 12.57 4.32 6.69
CA GLN A 48 13.85 3.62 6.69
C GLN A 48 13.71 2.33 5.89
N ARG A 49 14.82 1.66 5.56
CA ARG A 49 14.75 0.32 4.95
C ARG A 49 14.01 -0.64 5.88
N GLY A 50 13.09 -1.42 5.32
CA GLY A 50 12.20 -2.29 6.08
C GLY A 50 10.96 -1.59 6.66
N SER A 51 10.86 -0.26 6.61
CA SER A 51 9.63 0.44 6.97
C SER A 51 8.51 0.09 6.02
N ILE A 52 7.29 0.05 6.53
CA ILE A 52 6.10 -0.06 5.67
C ILE A 52 5.55 1.34 5.44
N VAL A 53 5.42 1.72 4.17
CA VAL A 53 4.85 3.00 3.75
C VAL A 53 3.53 2.79 3.03
N PHE A 54 2.61 3.74 3.22
CA PHE A 54 1.37 3.82 2.47
C PHE A 54 1.43 5.03 1.54
N PHE A 55 1.20 4.81 0.25
CA PHE A 55 1.26 5.86 -0.75
C PHE A 55 0.12 5.75 -1.76
N CYS A 56 -0.19 6.85 -2.40
CA CYS A 56 -1.13 6.91 -3.52
C CYS A 56 -0.37 6.80 -4.84
N LEU A 57 -1.01 6.21 -5.85
CA LEU A 57 -0.51 6.28 -7.23
C LEU A 57 -0.65 7.72 -7.73
N GLU A 58 0.40 8.25 -8.37
CA GLU A 58 0.42 9.61 -8.91
C GLU A 58 0.23 9.63 -10.43
N SER A 59 0.77 8.63 -11.13
CA SER A 59 0.67 8.54 -12.60
C SER A 59 -0.75 8.19 -13.03
N GLU A 60 -1.36 9.04 -13.87
CA GLU A 60 -2.69 8.81 -14.44
C GLU A 60 -2.81 7.47 -15.16
N ARG A 61 -1.74 7.04 -15.86
CA ARG A 61 -1.67 5.75 -16.54
C ARG A 61 -1.87 4.61 -15.56
N PHE A 62 -1.17 4.64 -14.42
CA PHE A 62 -1.27 3.58 -13.39
C PHE A 62 -2.54 3.69 -12.57
N ILE A 63 -3.06 4.89 -12.32
CA ILE A 63 -4.38 5.11 -11.68
C ILE A 63 -5.47 4.48 -12.53
N LYS A 64 -5.49 4.78 -13.84
CA LYS A 64 -6.46 4.22 -14.79
C LYS A 64 -6.35 2.70 -14.87
N LEU A 65 -5.13 2.17 -14.96
CA LEU A 65 -4.88 0.72 -15.00
C LEU A 65 -5.38 0.04 -13.73
N ALA A 66 -5.02 0.56 -12.56
CA ALA A 66 -5.41 0.01 -11.27
C ALA A 66 -6.93 0.02 -11.08
N ARG A 67 -7.60 1.07 -11.54
CA ARG A 67 -9.05 1.21 -11.47
C ARG A 67 -9.77 0.22 -12.41
N VAL A 68 -9.36 0.16 -13.68
CA VAL A 68 -9.98 -0.73 -14.69
C VAL A 68 -9.75 -2.21 -14.34
N ARG A 69 -8.60 -2.53 -13.76
CA ARG A 69 -8.24 -3.90 -13.41
C ARG A 69 -8.54 -4.29 -11.96
N GLU A 70 -9.08 -3.37 -11.18
CA GLU A 70 -9.44 -3.59 -9.77
C GLU A 70 -8.25 -4.00 -8.89
N TYR A 71 -7.04 -3.44 -9.16
CA TYR A 71 -5.84 -3.74 -8.37
C TYR A 71 -5.83 -3.09 -7.00
N ALA A 72 -6.58 -1.99 -6.85
CA ALA A 72 -6.77 -1.32 -5.57
C ALA A 72 -8.27 -1.07 -5.35
N GLY A 73 -8.74 -1.39 -4.15
CA GLY A 73 -10.12 -1.13 -3.76
C GLY A 73 -10.43 0.37 -3.63
N PRO A 74 -11.70 0.72 -3.35
CA PRO A 74 -12.11 2.12 -3.15
C PRO A 74 -11.41 2.76 -1.96
N GLY A 75 -11.08 4.06 -2.08
CA GLY A 75 -10.40 4.82 -1.05
C GLY A 75 -10.32 6.30 -1.36
N THR A 76 -9.42 7.01 -0.68
CA THR A 76 -9.30 8.48 -0.72
C THR A 76 -8.18 8.99 -1.63
N CYS A 77 -7.38 8.10 -2.22
CA CYS A 77 -6.34 8.48 -3.17
C CYS A 77 -6.92 8.93 -4.52
N PRO A 78 -6.12 9.59 -5.39
CA PRO A 78 -6.53 9.93 -6.75
C PRO A 78 -7.18 8.75 -7.48
N GLY A 79 -8.24 9.03 -8.24
CA GLY A 79 -9.04 8.00 -8.90
C GLY A 79 -9.97 7.22 -7.95
N ALA A 80 -10.20 7.71 -6.71
CA ALA A 80 -10.97 7.04 -5.65
C ALA A 80 -10.40 5.66 -5.28
N LEU A 81 -9.08 5.50 -5.35
CA LEU A 81 -8.37 4.27 -5.02
C LEU A 81 -7.91 4.26 -3.55
N ARG A 82 -7.69 3.06 -3.03
CA ARG A 82 -7.06 2.86 -1.72
C ARG A 82 -5.55 3.05 -1.84
N ALA A 83 -4.93 3.64 -0.80
CA ALA A 83 -3.48 3.70 -0.69
C ALA A 83 -2.86 2.28 -0.73
N LEU A 84 -1.71 2.18 -1.38
CA LEU A 84 -0.94 0.95 -1.47
C LEU A 84 0.07 0.89 -0.32
N GLY A 85 0.10 -0.23 0.40
CA GLY A 85 1.11 -0.49 1.42
C GLY A 85 2.26 -1.30 0.85
N LYS A 86 3.49 -0.84 1.03
CA LYS A 86 4.71 -1.52 0.57
C LYS A 86 5.85 -1.36 1.57
N GLU A 87 6.72 -2.35 1.61
CA GLU A 87 7.99 -2.29 2.32
C GLU A 87 9.01 -1.47 1.54
N VAL A 88 9.80 -0.66 2.24
CA VAL A 88 10.85 0.20 1.67
C VAL A 88 12.15 -0.60 1.58
N TYR A 89 12.62 -0.85 0.37
CA TYR A 89 13.93 -1.46 0.12
C TYR A 89 15.00 -0.44 -0.24
N GLY A 90 14.64 0.62 -0.97
CA GLY A 90 15.55 1.68 -1.39
C GLY A 90 15.21 3.02 -0.77
N LEU A 91 16.22 3.83 -0.55
CA LEU A 91 16.13 5.19 -0.03
C LEU A 91 16.71 6.20 -1.03
N PRO A 92 16.40 7.49 -0.91
CA PRO A 92 17.04 8.52 -1.72
C PRO A 92 18.57 8.39 -1.74
N GLY A 93 19.15 8.47 -2.94
CA GLY A 93 20.58 8.27 -3.18
C GLY A 93 21.00 6.84 -3.48
N ASP A 94 20.13 5.83 -3.29
CA ASP A 94 20.44 4.46 -3.68
C ASP A 94 20.38 4.27 -5.20
N LEU A 95 21.27 3.42 -5.71
CA LEU A 95 21.22 2.97 -7.08
C LEU A 95 20.22 1.81 -7.20
N VAL A 96 19.15 2.00 -7.96
CA VAL A 96 18.22 0.93 -8.34
C VAL A 96 18.52 0.47 -9.75
N SER A 97 18.51 -0.83 -9.99
CA SER A 97 18.56 -1.39 -11.34
C SER A 97 17.63 -2.60 -11.48
N ILE A 98 17.21 -2.85 -12.72
CA ILE A 98 16.36 -3.99 -13.07
C ILE A 98 17.13 -4.83 -14.07
N GLY A 99 17.40 -6.06 -13.69
CA GLY A 99 18.11 -7.03 -14.52
C GLY A 99 17.27 -7.49 -15.72
N ALA A 100 17.91 -8.16 -16.67
CA ALA A 100 17.23 -8.77 -17.82
C ALA A 100 16.22 -9.86 -17.42
N ASP A 101 16.41 -10.45 -16.26
CA ASP A 101 15.50 -11.39 -15.59
C ASP A 101 14.33 -10.72 -14.85
N GLY A 102 14.27 -9.38 -14.89
CA GLY A 102 13.26 -8.58 -14.20
C GLY A 102 13.49 -8.43 -12.70
N LEU A 103 14.57 -8.97 -12.13
CA LEU A 103 14.90 -8.79 -10.73
C LEU A 103 15.39 -7.36 -10.44
N ILE A 104 14.91 -6.80 -9.32
CA ILE A 104 15.35 -5.49 -8.85
C ILE A 104 16.58 -5.67 -7.96
N SER A 105 17.59 -4.84 -8.17
CA SER A 105 18.71 -4.69 -7.24
C SER A 105 18.82 -3.28 -6.73
N ILE A 106 19.20 -3.15 -5.46
CA ILE A 106 19.49 -1.88 -4.78
C ILE A 106 20.96 -1.93 -4.36
N ASN A 107 21.78 -0.96 -4.84
CA ASN A 107 23.22 -0.90 -4.59
C ASN A 107 23.91 -2.25 -4.88
N HIS A 108 23.57 -2.85 -6.02
CA HIS A 108 24.05 -4.17 -6.49
C HIS A 108 23.59 -5.38 -5.67
N GLN A 109 22.73 -5.21 -4.67
CA GLN A 109 22.12 -6.31 -3.92
C GLN A 109 20.75 -6.67 -4.51
N ILE A 110 20.58 -7.90 -4.96
CA ILE A 110 19.31 -8.39 -5.51
C ILE A 110 18.28 -8.49 -4.40
N ILE A 111 17.09 -7.96 -4.67
CA ILE A 111 15.93 -8.09 -3.77
C ILE A 111 15.21 -9.41 -4.12
N PRO A 112 15.18 -10.38 -3.20
CA PRO A 112 14.52 -11.66 -3.45
C PRO A 112 13.02 -11.48 -3.75
N GLY A 113 12.52 -12.19 -4.75
CA GLY A 113 11.10 -12.15 -5.11
C GLY A 113 10.62 -10.86 -5.79
N SER A 114 11.54 -9.97 -6.20
CA SER A 114 11.23 -8.70 -6.84
C SER A 114 10.97 -8.78 -8.35
N ALA A 115 11.09 -9.98 -8.95
CA ALA A 115 10.90 -10.15 -10.39
C ALA A 115 9.56 -9.58 -10.87
N ALA A 116 9.63 -8.73 -11.90
CA ALA A 116 8.43 -8.20 -12.54
C ALA A 116 7.63 -9.36 -13.17
N ARG A 117 6.33 -9.35 -12.94
CA ARG A 117 5.43 -10.34 -13.54
C ARG A 117 5.04 -9.91 -14.94
N ASP A 118 5.08 -10.82 -15.90
CA ASP A 118 4.60 -10.56 -17.25
C ASP A 118 3.07 -10.49 -17.34
N VAL A 119 2.38 -11.19 -16.42
CA VAL A 119 0.92 -11.23 -16.36
C VAL A 119 0.41 -11.08 -14.92
N ASP A 120 -0.78 -10.55 -14.78
CA ASP A 120 -1.48 -10.48 -13.49
C ASP A 120 -2.17 -11.81 -13.13
N SER A 121 -2.85 -11.85 -11.98
CA SER A 121 -3.57 -13.03 -11.50
C SER A 121 -4.72 -13.51 -12.41
N LYS A 122 -5.16 -12.66 -13.35
CA LYS A 122 -6.19 -12.95 -14.35
C LYS A 122 -5.59 -13.24 -15.74
N GLY A 123 -4.27 -13.41 -15.86
CA GLY A 123 -3.56 -13.67 -17.12
C GLY A 123 -3.42 -12.47 -18.05
N ARG A 124 -3.70 -11.24 -17.60
CA ARG A 124 -3.62 -10.03 -18.43
C ARG A 124 -2.19 -9.50 -18.44
N PRO A 125 -1.66 -9.03 -19.58
CA PRO A 125 -0.29 -8.51 -19.67
C PRO A 125 -0.06 -7.35 -18.71
N MET A 126 1.07 -7.38 -17.99
CA MET A 126 1.53 -6.29 -17.14
C MET A 126 2.41 -5.30 -17.92
N PRO A 127 2.31 -4.00 -17.62
CA PRO A 127 3.27 -3.04 -18.17
C PRO A 127 4.68 -3.39 -17.72
N LYS A 128 5.61 -3.39 -18.67
CA LYS A 128 7.03 -3.55 -18.32
C LYS A 128 7.57 -2.25 -17.70
N PRO A 129 8.52 -2.35 -16.76
CA PRO A 129 9.18 -1.18 -16.21
C PRO A 129 10.00 -0.49 -17.32
N GLU A 130 9.93 0.84 -17.35
CA GLU A 130 10.70 1.67 -18.29
C GLU A 130 12.12 1.97 -17.75
N LEU A 131 12.30 1.88 -16.44
CA LEU A 131 13.58 2.09 -15.78
C LEU A 131 14.43 0.84 -15.86
N THR A 132 15.63 0.95 -16.44
CA THR A 132 16.65 -0.10 -16.41
C THR A 132 17.65 0.09 -15.26
N ALA A 133 18.05 1.34 -15.01
CA ALA A 133 18.87 1.74 -13.87
C ALA A 133 18.71 3.23 -13.57
N GLY A 134 18.89 3.63 -12.30
CA GLY A 134 18.85 5.03 -11.90
C GLY A 134 19.07 5.21 -10.41
N ILE A 135 19.33 6.45 -10.01
CA ILE A 135 19.43 6.84 -8.60
C ILE A 135 18.05 7.25 -8.12
N ILE A 136 17.66 6.77 -6.94
CA ILE A 136 16.39 7.17 -6.32
C ILE A 136 16.48 8.66 -5.95
N PRO A 137 15.57 9.50 -6.45
CA PRO A 137 15.61 10.94 -6.18
C PRO A 137 15.33 11.25 -4.71
N ALA A 138 15.76 12.44 -4.29
CA ALA A 138 15.52 12.97 -2.93
C ALA A 138 14.06 13.39 -2.75
#